data_c2369ff0e92335315296e1d11b22f902
#
_entry.id   c2369ff0e92335315296e1d11b22f902
#
_cell.length_a   1.000
_cell.length_b   1.000
_cell.length_c   1.000
_cell.angle_alpha   90.00
_cell.angle_beta   90.00
_cell.angle_gamma   90.00
#
_symmetry.space_group_name_H-M   'P 1'
#
loop_
_entity.id
_entity.type
_entity.pdbx_description
1 polymer ?
#
loop_
_entity_poly.entity_id
_entity_poly.type
_entity_poly.pdbx_seq_one_letter_code
_entity_poly.pdbx_strand_id
1 'polypeptide(L)'
;SLPREGETLEDIRADIGDCMRCPLCCEGRTKIVHTEGNPQARLMFVGEAPGANEDAEGRPFVGRAGQLLNKIIEAIGLKREDVLIGNVNRCRPANNRTPTSAEAAICKPFLLREIAIVRPEVIVVLGNTALHNLLDTKEGITKVRGQFKDYKGLKVMPTFHPAYLLRDPSKKRETWDDMKKVRDYLNKTKAER
;
A
#
# COMPACT_ATOMS: atom_id res chain seq x y z
N SER A 1 -3.31 -3.94 -17.14
CA SER A 1 -4.37 -4.91 -17.41
C SER A 1 -5.60 -4.55 -16.60
N LEU A 2 -6.75 -4.60 -17.22
CA LEU A 2 -8.04 -4.40 -16.56
C LEU A 2 -8.43 -5.72 -15.84
N PRO A 3 -9.15 -5.67 -14.71
CA PRO A 3 -9.71 -6.87 -14.12
C PRO A 3 -10.69 -7.51 -15.11
N ARG A 4 -10.80 -8.83 -15.05
CA ARG A 4 -11.83 -9.56 -15.80
C ARG A 4 -13.19 -9.25 -15.20
N GLU A 5 -14.23 -9.28 -15.99
CA GLU A 5 -15.58 -9.11 -15.49
C GLU A 5 -15.89 -10.17 -14.42
N GLY A 6 -16.33 -9.71 -13.24
CA GLY A 6 -16.61 -10.58 -12.09
C GLY A 6 -15.37 -11.12 -11.37
N GLU A 7 -14.16 -10.63 -11.67
CA GLU A 7 -12.94 -11.05 -10.99
C GLU A 7 -12.98 -10.70 -9.50
N THR A 8 -12.53 -11.62 -8.67
CA THR A 8 -12.43 -11.43 -7.22
C THR A 8 -10.98 -11.28 -6.76
N LEU A 9 -10.77 -10.85 -5.51
CA LEU A 9 -9.42 -10.80 -4.92
C LEU A 9 -8.79 -12.19 -4.84
N GLU A 10 -9.59 -13.24 -4.61
CA GLU A 10 -9.14 -14.64 -4.62
C GLU A 10 -8.66 -15.07 -6.00
N ASP A 11 -9.31 -14.62 -7.06
CA ASP A 11 -8.87 -14.91 -8.44
C ASP A 11 -7.50 -14.31 -8.72
N ILE A 12 -7.25 -13.09 -8.25
CA ILE A 12 -5.94 -12.45 -8.37
C ILE A 12 -4.89 -13.21 -7.58
N ARG A 13 -5.21 -13.63 -6.36
CA ARG A 13 -4.30 -14.43 -5.53
C ARG A 13 -3.97 -15.77 -6.21
N ALA A 14 -4.95 -16.41 -6.81
CA ALA A 14 -4.76 -17.65 -7.57
C ALA A 14 -3.88 -17.44 -8.81
N ASP A 15 -4.07 -16.31 -9.53
CA ASP A 15 -3.23 -15.93 -10.68
C ASP A 15 -1.78 -15.65 -10.28
N ILE A 16 -1.56 -14.99 -9.14
CA ILE A 16 -0.22 -14.79 -8.59
C ILE A 16 0.44 -16.16 -8.35
N GLY A 17 -0.26 -17.09 -7.69
CA GLY A 17 0.21 -18.43 -7.40
C GLY A 17 1.61 -18.42 -6.78
N ASP A 18 2.49 -19.28 -7.21
CA ASP A 18 3.92 -19.26 -6.88
C ASP A 18 4.69 -18.45 -7.93
N CYS A 19 4.44 -17.15 -7.95
CA CYS A 19 4.87 -16.22 -8.99
C CYS A 19 6.38 -16.22 -9.22
N MET A 20 6.79 -16.37 -10.47
CA MET A 20 8.19 -16.30 -10.90
C MET A 20 8.41 -15.23 -11.99
N ARG A 21 7.57 -14.18 -12.01
CA ARG A 21 7.57 -13.20 -13.10
C ARG A 21 8.69 -12.17 -13.05
N CYS A 22 9.28 -11.93 -11.87
CA CYS A 22 10.37 -10.95 -11.72
C CYS A 22 11.52 -11.53 -10.88
N PRO A 23 12.71 -10.91 -10.91
CA PRO A 23 13.89 -11.43 -10.21
C PRO A 23 13.72 -11.63 -8.71
N LEU A 24 12.79 -10.90 -8.05
CA LEU A 24 12.56 -11.01 -6.60
C LEU A 24 12.13 -12.43 -6.18
N CYS A 25 11.54 -13.22 -7.08
CA CYS A 25 11.16 -14.60 -6.77
C CYS A 25 12.35 -15.48 -6.39
N CYS A 26 13.54 -15.13 -6.87
CA CYS A 26 14.77 -15.95 -6.74
C CYS A 26 15.75 -15.37 -5.70
N GLU A 27 15.34 -14.37 -4.92
CA GLU A 27 16.20 -13.73 -3.92
C GLU A 27 16.00 -14.25 -2.50
N GLY A 28 15.39 -15.42 -2.34
CA GLY A 28 15.23 -16.07 -1.04
C GLY A 28 13.94 -15.72 -0.30
N ARG A 29 12.89 -15.27 -1.01
CA ARG A 29 11.60 -15.10 -0.38
C ARG A 29 11.13 -16.42 0.26
N THR A 30 10.51 -16.34 1.42
CA THR A 30 9.85 -17.47 2.06
C THR A 30 8.40 -17.59 1.61
N LYS A 31 7.70 -16.47 1.56
CA LYS A 31 6.28 -16.38 1.17
C LYS A 31 6.02 -15.19 0.26
N ILE A 32 5.05 -15.33 -0.62
CA ILE A 32 4.45 -14.19 -1.31
C ILE A 32 3.54 -13.47 -0.32
N VAL A 33 3.63 -12.14 -0.27
CA VAL A 33 2.86 -11.31 0.65
C VAL A 33 1.72 -10.64 -0.11
N HIS A 34 0.52 -11.18 0.05
CA HIS A 34 -0.68 -10.69 -0.61
C HIS A 34 -1.26 -9.47 0.10
N THR A 35 -2.05 -8.69 -0.64
CA THR A 35 -2.91 -7.66 -0.07
C THR A 35 -3.93 -8.32 0.86
N GLU A 36 -4.20 -7.73 2.03
CA GLU A 36 -5.19 -8.23 2.98
C GLU A 36 -6.10 -7.12 3.52
N GLY A 37 -7.24 -7.50 4.03
CA GLY A 37 -8.19 -6.61 4.69
C GLY A 37 -9.60 -6.72 4.11
N ASN A 38 -10.37 -5.65 4.26
CA ASN A 38 -11.75 -5.62 3.83
C ASN A 38 -11.87 -5.45 2.31
N PRO A 39 -12.49 -6.39 1.59
CA PRO A 39 -12.68 -6.26 0.14
C PRO A 39 -13.63 -5.13 -0.26
N GLN A 40 -14.35 -4.55 0.69
CA GLN A 40 -15.22 -3.39 0.51
C GLN A 40 -14.66 -2.13 1.19
N ALA A 41 -13.34 -2.09 1.42
CA ALA A 41 -12.69 -0.99 2.10
C ALA A 41 -12.85 0.33 1.35
N ARG A 42 -13.11 1.40 2.09
CA ARG A 42 -13.11 2.76 1.58
C ARG A 42 -11.71 3.38 1.56
N LEU A 43 -10.78 2.79 2.31
CA LEU A 43 -9.41 3.25 2.47
C LEU A 43 -8.44 2.09 2.23
N MET A 44 -7.42 2.35 1.40
CA MET A 44 -6.35 1.40 1.13
C MET A 44 -5.00 2.02 1.42
N PHE A 45 -4.10 1.24 2.01
CA PHE A 45 -2.69 1.61 2.22
C PHE A 45 -1.80 0.81 1.28
N VAL A 46 -0.88 1.49 0.62
CA VAL A 46 0.06 0.87 -0.33
C VAL A 46 1.49 1.22 0.05
N GLY A 47 2.27 0.19 0.33
CA GLY A 47 3.70 0.29 0.59
C GLY A 47 4.56 -0.21 -0.57
N GLU A 48 5.86 -0.32 -0.31
CA GLU A 48 6.88 -0.67 -1.30
C GLU A 48 6.98 -2.18 -1.53
N ALA A 49 7.40 -2.92 -0.54
CA ALA A 49 7.67 -4.35 -0.58
C ALA A 49 7.72 -4.95 0.82
N PRO A 50 7.58 -6.29 0.96
CA PRO A 50 7.69 -6.96 2.25
C PRO A 50 9.08 -6.87 2.87
N GLY A 51 9.13 -6.73 4.20
CA GLY A 51 10.33 -6.93 5.00
C GLY A 51 10.41 -8.38 5.54
N ALA A 52 11.33 -8.60 6.48
CA ALA A 52 11.61 -9.93 7.03
C ALA A 52 10.40 -10.57 7.73
N ASN A 53 9.70 -9.81 8.57
CA ASN A 53 8.54 -10.33 9.30
C ASN A 53 7.37 -10.62 8.36
N GLU A 54 7.16 -9.76 7.38
CA GLU A 54 6.13 -9.93 6.36
C GLU A 54 6.39 -11.18 5.53
N ASP A 55 7.63 -11.39 5.11
CA ASP A 55 8.06 -12.57 4.37
C ASP A 55 7.85 -13.86 5.16
N ALA A 56 8.15 -13.84 6.46
CA ALA A 56 7.97 -15.00 7.34
C ALA A 56 6.47 -15.35 7.54
N GLU A 57 5.62 -14.35 7.73
CA GLU A 57 4.20 -14.55 8.01
C GLU A 57 3.32 -14.63 6.74
N GLY A 58 3.79 -14.07 5.63
CA GLY A 58 2.99 -13.95 4.41
C GLY A 58 1.91 -12.86 4.48
N ARG A 59 2.08 -11.88 5.39
CA ARG A 59 1.13 -10.80 5.62
C ARG A 59 1.80 -9.42 5.53
N PRO A 60 1.13 -8.41 4.94
CA PRO A 60 1.72 -7.07 4.80
C PRO A 60 1.72 -6.33 6.14
N PHE A 61 2.76 -5.54 6.37
CA PHE A 61 2.85 -4.63 7.51
C PHE A 61 2.58 -5.29 8.89
N VAL A 62 3.37 -6.30 9.23
CA VAL A 62 3.28 -7.03 10.51
C VAL A 62 4.48 -6.80 11.42
N GLY A 63 5.59 -6.24 10.92
CA GLY A 63 6.75 -5.86 11.73
C GLY A 63 6.52 -4.55 12.50
N ARG A 64 7.61 -3.94 12.99
CA ARG A 64 7.53 -2.70 13.79
C ARG A 64 6.86 -1.55 13.02
N ALA A 65 7.19 -1.39 11.74
CA ALA A 65 6.53 -0.41 10.87
C ALA A 65 5.04 -0.71 10.72
N GLY A 66 4.68 -1.97 10.61
CA GLY A 66 3.28 -2.42 10.55
C GLY A 66 2.52 -2.15 11.84
N GLN A 67 3.15 -2.32 13.00
CA GLN A 67 2.54 -1.97 14.29
C GLN A 67 2.27 -0.46 14.38
N LEU A 68 3.18 0.36 13.87
CA LEU A 68 2.95 1.81 13.81
C LEU A 68 1.82 2.15 12.84
N LEU A 69 1.75 1.48 11.69
CA LEU A 69 0.63 1.66 10.74
C LEU A 69 -0.71 1.33 11.41
N ASN A 70 -0.79 0.27 12.20
CA ASN A 70 -2.01 -0.07 12.95
C ASN A 70 -2.43 1.09 13.88
N LYS A 71 -1.47 1.72 14.57
CA LYS A 71 -1.75 2.88 15.42
C LYS A 71 -2.21 4.09 14.62
N ILE A 72 -1.65 4.31 13.44
CA ILE A 72 -2.06 5.38 12.52
C ILE A 72 -3.52 5.16 12.09
N ILE A 73 -3.88 3.93 11.74
CA ILE A 73 -5.25 3.56 11.36
C ILE A 73 -6.22 3.79 12.52
N GLU A 74 -5.85 3.34 13.71
CA GLU A 74 -6.67 3.54 14.92
C GLU A 74 -6.86 5.01 15.25
N ALA A 75 -5.84 5.84 15.03
CA ALA A 75 -5.89 7.28 15.30
C ALA A 75 -6.93 8.03 14.46
N ILE A 76 -7.31 7.51 13.30
CA ILE A 76 -8.38 8.08 12.47
C ILE A 76 -9.72 7.38 12.67
N GLY A 77 -9.85 6.55 13.71
CA GLY A 77 -11.11 5.91 14.10
C GLY A 77 -11.45 4.62 13.34
N LEU A 78 -10.48 4.01 12.69
CA LEU A 78 -10.65 2.76 11.96
C LEU A 78 -9.83 1.64 12.60
N LYS A 79 -10.15 0.40 12.27
CA LYS A 79 -9.39 -0.78 12.65
C LYS A 79 -8.67 -1.34 11.42
N ARG A 80 -7.61 -2.11 11.64
CA ARG A 80 -6.86 -2.75 10.56
C ARG A 80 -7.76 -3.58 9.63
N GLU A 81 -8.74 -4.29 10.18
CA GLU A 81 -9.68 -5.10 9.41
C GLU A 81 -10.70 -4.29 8.60
N ASP A 82 -10.83 -2.98 8.84
CA ASP A 82 -11.73 -2.10 8.09
C ASP A 82 -11.13 -1.62 6.78
N VAL A 83 -9.81 -1.67 6.65
CA VAL A 83 -9.06 -1.13 5.51
C VAL A 83 -8.42 -2.24 4.69
N LEU A 84 -7.89 -1.87 3.53
CA LEU A 84 -7.12 -2.78 2.68
C LEU A 84 -5.65 -2.36 2.75
N ILE A 85 -4.73 -3.32 2.92
CA ILE A 85 -3.30 -3.08 3.05
C ILE A 85 -2.53 -3.97 2.09
N GLY A 86 -1.63 -3.39 1.31
CA GLY A 86 -0.78 -4.14 0.41
C GLY A 86 0.48 -3.38 0.03
N ASN A 87 1.27 -3.97 -0.84
CA ASN A 87 2.50 -3.41 -1.39
C ASN A 87 2.48 -3.47 -2.90
N VAL A 88 3.26 -2.62 -3.56
CA VAL A 88 3.47 -2.71 -5.00
C VAL A 88 4.13 -4.05 -5.34
N ASN A 89 5.24 -4.38 -4.68
CA ASN A 89 5.90 -5.68 -4.84
C ASN A 89 5.45 -6.65 -3.74
N ARG A 90 5.35 -7.93 -4.09
CA ARG A 90 4.80 -8.98 -3.23
C ARG A 90 5.84 -9.94 -2.67
N CYS A 91 7.09 -9.78 -3.09
CA CYS A 91 8.21 -10.61 -2.66
C CYS A 91 9.27 -9.74 -1.98
N ARG A 92 9.83 -10.25 -0.87
CA ARG A 92 10.91 -9.58 -0.15
C ARG A 92 12.17 -9.52 -1.00
N PRO A 93 12.73 -8.32 -1.28
CA PRO A 93 14.04 -8.21 -1.90
C PRO A 93 15.16 -8.65 -0.95
N ALA A 94 16.25 -9.18 -1.49
CA ALA A 94 17.42 -9.55 -0.71
C ALA A 94 17.92 -8.35 0.13
N ASN A 95 18.17 -8.59 1.42
CA ASN A 95 18.63 -7.57 2.37
C ASN A 95 17.73 -6.33 2.43
N ASN A 96 16.44 -6.49 2.16
CA ASN A 96 15.46 -5.40 2.13
C ASN A 96 15.85 -4.25 1.17
N ARG A 97 16.56 -4.57 0.09
CA ARG A 97 16.89 -3.56 -0.92
C ARG A 97 15.62 -2.96 -1.53
N THR A 98 15.74 -1.78 -2.09
CA THR A 98 14.63 -1.18 -2.84
C THR A 98 14.40 -1.97 -4.15
N PRO A 99 13.15 -2.37 -4.47
CA PRO A 99 12.84 -2.93 -5.77
C PRO A 99 13.18 -1.95 -6.90
N THR A 100 13.65 -2.47 -8.01
CA THR A 100 13.86 -1.64 -9.20
C THR A 100 12.52 -1.22 -9.81
N SER A 101 12.51 -0.16 -10.60
CA SER A 101 11.32 0.27 -11.34
C SER A 101 10.81 -0.82 -12.29
N ALA A 102 11.71 -1.60 -12.89
CA ALA A 102 11.34 -2.74 -13.74
C ALA A 102 10.65 -3.86 -12.96
N GLU A 103 11.15 -4.20 -11.78
CA GLU A 103 10.53 -5.18 -10.88
C GLU A 103 9.16 -4.72 -10.40
N ALA A 104 9.04 -3.44 -10.06
CA ALA A 104 7.76 -2.84 -9.68
C ALA A 104 6.75 -2.88 -10.84
N ALA A 105 7.18 -2.55 -12.04
CA ALA A 105 6.32 -2.56 -13.24
C ALA A 105 5.76 -3.95 -13.55
N ILE A 106 6.51 -5.02 -13.28
CA ILE A 106 6.07 -6.40 -13.46
C ILE A 106 5.00 -6.79 -12.43
N CYS A 107 5.16 -6.36 -11.17
CA CYS A 107 4.25 -6.73 -10.07
C CYS A 107 3.01 -5.82 -9.97
N LYS A 108 3.13 -4.56 -10.32
CA LYS A 108 2.10 -3.53 -10.22
C LYS A 108 0.74 -3.91 -10.84
N PRO A 109 0.64 -4.63 -11.96
CA PRO A 109 -0.65 -5.01 -12.53
C PRO A 109 -1.58 -5.73 -11.57
N PHE A 110 -1.07 -6.53 -10.64
CA PHE A 110 -1.89 -7.19 -9.61
C PHE A 110 -2.53 -6.17 -8.68
N LEU A 111 -1.74 -5.20 -8.21
CA LEU A 111 -2.23 -4.10 -7.36
C LEU A 111 -3.31 -3.28 -8.09
N LEU A 112 -3.10 -2.96 -9.36
CA LEU A 112 -4.08 -2.20 -10.15
C LEU A 112 -5.40 -2.96 -10.33
N ARG A 113 -5.34 -4.28 -10.48
CA ARG A 113 -6.55 -5.12 -10.53
C ARG A 113 -7.28 -5.12 -9.20
N GLU A 114 -6.55 -5.23 -8.09
CA GLU A 114 -7.16 -5.15 -6.75
C GLU A 114 -7.82 -3.80 -6.51
N ILE A 115 -7.17 -2.70 -6.87
CA ILE A 115 -7.74 -1.35 -6.78
C ILE A 115 -9.01 -1.23 -7.63
N ALA A 116 -9.01 -1.78 -8.83
CA ALA A 116 -10.16 -1.73 -9.73
C ALA A 116 -11.37 -2.55 -9.20
N ILE A 117 -11.11 -3.63 -8.45
CA ILE A 117 -12.16 -4.45 -7.83
C ILE A 117 -12.72 -3.74 -6.59
N VAL A 118 -11.86 -3.33 -5.68
CA VAL A 118 -12.25 -2.75 -4.38
C VAL A 118 -12.76 -1.31 -4.54
N ARG A 119 -12.14 -0.54 -5.43
CA ARG A 119 -12.45 0.89 -5.68
C ARG A 119 -12.50 1.71 -4.37
N PRO A 120 -11.41 1.75 -3.61
CA PRO A 120 -11.38 2.55 -2.39
C PRO A 120 -11.57 4.04 -2.75
N GLU A 121 -12.13 4.81 -1.84
CA GLU A 121 -12.28 6.26 -2.05
C GLU A 121 -10.95 6.99 -1.94
N VAL A 122 -10.07 6.48 -1.04
CA VAL A 122 -8.73 7.03 -0.82
C VAL A 122 -7.71 5.90 -0.80
N ILE A 123 -6.60 6.12 -1.48
CA ILE A 123 -5.39 5.30 -1.39
C ILE A 123 -4.32 6.14 -0.70
N VAL A 124 -3.83 5.69 0.46
CA VAL A 124 -2.67 6.29 1.13
C VAL A 124 -1.41 5.58 0.66
N VAL A 125 -0.52 6.33 0.02
CA VAL A 125 0.75 5.80 -0.50
C VAL A 125 1.87 6.13 0.48
N LEU A 126 2.58 5.10 0.92
CA LEU A 126 3.54 5.16 2.01
C LEU A 126 4.98 5.20 1.48
N GLY A 127 5.55 6.40 1.44
CA GLY A 127 6.95 6.63 1.09
C GLY A 127 7.24 6.83 -0.39
N ASN A 128 8.49 7.20 -0.67
CA ASN A 128 8.96 7.55 -2.02
C ASN A 128 8.79 6.43 -3.04
N THR A 129 9.26 5.25 -2.74
CA THR A 129 9.29 4.15 -3.71
C THR A 129 7.89 3.74 -4.13
N ALA A 130 6.98 3.60 -3.17
CA ALA A 130 5.58 3.29 -3.47
C ALA A 130 4.92 4.41 -4.28
N LEU A 131 5.20 5.68 -3.94
CA LEU A 131 4.71 6.84 -4.68
C LEU A 131 5.17 6.82 -6.13
N HIS A 132 6.47 6.65 -6.35
CA HIS A 132 7.06 6.64 -7.70
C HIS A 132 6.51 5.50 -8.54
N ASN A 133 6.41 4.31 -7.96
CA ASN A 133 6.00 3.11 -8.67
C ASN A 133 4.49 3.07 -8.94
N LEU A 134 3.66 3.57 -8.02
CA LEU A 134 2.20 3.59 -8.24
C LEU A 134 1.80 4.70 -9.23
N LEU A 135 2.31 5.92 -9.05
CA LEU A 135 1.88 7.09 -9.80
C LEU A 135 2.76 7.41 -11.02
N ASP A 136 3.82 6.63 -11.28
CA ASP A 136 4.78 6.88 -12.35
C ASP A 136 5.35 8.32 -12.32
N THR A 137 5.65 8.80 -11.11
CA THR A 137 6.21 10.14 -10.87
C THR A 137 7.62 10.06 -10.31
N LYS A 138 8.37 11.15 -10.46
CA LYS A 138 9.68 11.34 -9.83
C LYS A 138 9.64 12.34 -8.67
N GLU A 139 8.46 12.86 -8.34
CA GLU A 139 8.30 13.80 -7.23
C GLU A 139 8.66 13.17 -5.89
N GLY A 140 9.37 13.93 -5.05
CA GLY A 140 9.77 13.45 -3.72
C GLY A 140 8.63 13.50 -2.72
N ILE A 141 8.56 12.51 -1.84
CA ILE A 141 7.52 12.41 -0.82
C ILE A 141 7.45 13.64 0.09
N THR A 142 8.61 14.20 0.45
CA THR A 142 8.69 15.39 1.30
C THR A 142 7.96 16.59 0.69
N LYS A 143 8.01 16.70 -0.64
CA LYS A 143 7.37 17.80 -1.37
C LYS A 143 5.86 17.60 -1.51
N VAL A 144 5.40 16.38 -1.75
CA VAL A 144 4.02 16.10 -2.15
C VAL A 144 3.17 15.50 -1.05
N ARG A 145 3.77 15.07 0.08
CA ARG A 145 3.00 14.56 1.20
C ARG A 145 1.91 15.56 1.63
N GLY A 146 0.80 15.03 2.04
CA GLY A 146 -0.32 15.84 2.53
C GLY A 146 -1.15 16.52 1.44
N GLN A 147 -0.85 16.30 0.17
CA GLN A 147 -1.60 16.84 -0.96
C GLN A 147 -2.32 15.73 -1.70
N PHE A 148 -3.64 15.78 -1.74
CA PHE A 148 -4.43 14.84 -2.53
C PHE A 148 -4.08 14.95 -4.01
N LYS A 149 -3.91 13.79 -4.64
CA LYS A 149 -3.74 13.65 -6.10
C LYS A 149 -4.89 12.83 -6.66
N ASP A 150 -5.30 13.15 -7.88
CA ASP A 150 -6.26 12.33 -8.60
C ASP A 150 -5.53 11.22 -9.36
N TYR A 151 -6.05 10.01 -9.25
CA TYR A 151 -5.50 8.84 -9.94
C TYR A 151 -6.64 7.92 -10.37
N LYS A 152 -6.89 7.85 -11.67
CA LYS A 152 -7.95 7.00 -12.25
C LYS A 152 -9.32 7.17 -11.56
N GLY A 153 -9.68 8.41 -11.21
CA GLY A 153 -10.93 8.73 -10.53
C GLY A 153 -10.91 8.50 -9.01
N LEU A 154 -9.79 8.11 -8.44
CA LEU A 154 -9.60 7.89 -7.01
C LEU A 154 -8.73 8.99 -6.41
N LYS A 155 -8.86 9.22 -5.12
CA LYS A 155 -7.98 10.13 -4.37
C LYS A 155 -6.78 9.38 -3.84
N VAL A 156 -5.59 9.94 -4.05
CA VAL A 156 -4.35 9.41 -3.50
C VAL A 156 -3.74 10.43 -2.56
N MET A 157 -3.41 9.97 -1.35
CA MET A 157 -2.73 10.77 -0.33
C MET A 157 -1.32 10.22 -0.11
N PRO A 158 -0.27 10.92 -0.60
CA PRO A 158 1.10 10.57 -0.27
C PRO A 158 1.42 10.97 1.17
N THR A 159 2.10 10.10 1.90
CA THR A 159 2.63 10.39 3.23
C THR A 159 3.89 9.57 3.50
N PHE A 160 4.55 9.82 4.63
CA PHE A 160 5.78 9.11 4.98
C PHE A 160 5.53 7.62 5.21
N HIS A 161 6.52 6.79 4.86
CA HIS A 161 6.50 5.38 5.23
C HIS A 161 6.67 5.24 6.76
N PRO A 162 5.91 4.34 7.42
CA PRO A 162 6.03 4.15 8.88
C PRO A 162 7.45 3.82 9.36
N ALA A 163 8.24 3.09 8.58
CA ALA A 163 9.64 2.82 8.92
C ALA A 163 10.49 4.09 9.04
N TYR A 164 10.21 5.10 8.21
CA TYR A 164 10.87 6.41 8.33
C TYR A 164 10.51 7.10 9.66
N LEU A 165 9.27 7.01 10.10
CA LEU A 165 8.82 7.57 11.37
C LEU A 165 9.44 6.88 12.58
N LEU A 166 9.83 5.61 12.44
CA LEU A 166 10.58 4.89 13.47
C LEU A 166 12.02 5.43 13.60
N ARG A 167 12.63 5.83 12.48
CA ARG A 167 13.97 6.43 12.45
C ARG A 167 13.95 7.91 12.87
N ASP A 168 12.90 8.63 12.51
CA ASP A 168 12.72 10.07 12.82
C ASP A 168 11.31 10.30 13.37
N PRO A 169 11.09 10.07 14.68
CA PRO A 169 9.77 10.26 15.30
C PRO A 169 9.23 11.69 15.23
N SER A 170 10.08 12.69 15.00
CA SER A 170 9.65 14.09 14.86
C SER A 170 8.69 14.29 13.68
N LYS A 171 8.76 13.40 12.68
CA LYS A 171 7.92 13.43 11.48
C LYS A 171 6.52 12.84 11.67
N LYS A 172 6.23 12.25 12.81
CA LYS A 172 4.88 11.72 13.13
C LYS A 172 3.80 12.79 13.08
N ARG A 173 4.12 14.01 13.47
CA ARG A 173 3.18 15.13 13.43
C ARG A 173 2.72 15.42 11.99
N GLU A 174 3.64 15.45 11.05
CA GLU A 174 3.33 15.70 9.64
C GLU A 174 2.46 14.58 9.06
N THR A 175 2.77 13.33 9.39
CA THR A 175 1.92 12.18 9.00
C THR A 175 0.53 12.28 9.62
N TRP A 176 0.43 12.71 10.87
CA TRP A 176 -0.86 12.93 11.51
C TRP A 176 -1.68 14.00 10.78
N ASP A 177 -1.04 15.09 10.37
CA ASP A 177 -1.72 16.14 9.58
C ASP A 177 -2.24 15.58 8.25
N ASP A 178 -1.46 14.74 7.58
CA ASP A 178 -1.88 14.08 6.34
C ASP A 178 -3.09 13.16 6.58
N MET A 179 -3.04 12.36 7.63
CA MET A 179 -4.10 11.40 7.96
C MET A 179 -5.39 12.07 8.44
N LYS A 180 -5.31 13.24 9.09
CA LYS A 180 -6.49 14.04 9.41
C LYS A 180 -7.25 14.45 8.14
N LYS A 181 -6.54 14.83 7.08
CA LYS A 181 -7.15 15.15 5.78
C LYS A 181 -7.87 13.96 5.18
N VAL A 182 -7.27 12.77 5.27
CA VAL A 182 -7.90 11.51 4.82
C VAL A 182 -9.18 11.24 5.62
N ARG A 183 -9.08 11.31 6.94
CA ARG A 183 -10.23 11.13 7.85
C ARG A 183 -11.38 12.08 7.49
N ASP A 184 -11.08 13.35 7.35
CA ASP A 184 -12.08 14.39 7.09
C ASP A 184 -12.73 14.18 5.72
N TYR A 185 -11.96 13.80 4.71
CA TYR A 185 -12.49 13.45 3.39
C TYR A 185 -13.45 12.25 3.46
N LEU A 186 -13.06 11.17 4.14
CA LEU A 186 -13.92 9.99 4.31
C LEU A 186 -15.20 10.29 5.09
N ASN A 187 -15.13 11.15 6.10
CA ASN A 187 -16.30 11.58 6.86
C ASN A 187 -17.25 12.43 6.01
N LYS A 188 -16.71 13.34 5.20
CA LYS A 188 -17.48 14.16 4.28
C LYS A 188 -18.23 13.29 3.26
N THR A 189 -17.54 12.39 2.59
CA THR A 189 -18.16 11.53 1.56
C THR A 189 -19.16 10.53 2.15
N LYS A 190 -18.99 10.14 3.42
CA LYS A 190 -19.98 9.32 4.13
C LYS A 190 -21.28 10.07 4.38
N ALA A 191 -21.20 11.36 4.72
CA ALA A 191 -22.35 12.20 4.97
C ALA A 191 -23.16 12.52 3.68
N GLU A 192 -22.51 12.44 2.52
CA GLU A 192 -23.13 12.68 1.20
C GLU A 192 -23.85 11.43 0.62
N ARG A 193 -23.75 10.26 1.30
CA ARG A 193 -24.39 9.00 0.91
C ARG A 193 -25.66 8.74 1.71
#